data_1f64297a48a60e0dc6d34239eae137a1
#
_entry.id   1f64297a48a60e0dc6d34239eae137a1
#
_cell.length_a   1.000
_cell.length_b   1.000
_cell.length_c   1.000
_cell.angle_alpha   90.00
_cell.angle_beta   90.00
_cell.angle_gamma   90.00
#
_symmetry.space_group_name_H-M   'P 1'
#
loop_
_entity.id
_entity.type
_entity.pdbx_description
1 polymer ?
#
loop_
_entity_poly.entity_id
_entity_poly.type
_entity_poly.pdbx_seq_one_letter_code
_entity_poly.pdbx_strand_id
1 'polypeptide(L)'
;DFRGEESLIEQLTLALPDVFAHSVETVERLQKSVRDPRANYAQSLNVLAHVKKIDPTRYTKTSLMLGLGETDQEILQTLKDLRQIECDVVTFGQYLQPTPKHLKVIEFVTPEKFQEWQKIAEDMGFLYVASGPLVRSSYRAGEFFMKGIIEKNRKGSDQTWQQM
;
A
#
# COMPACT_ATOMS: atom_id res chain seq x y z
N ASP A 1 3.63 -11.99 4.36
CA ASP A 1 2.41 -12.44 3.64
C ASP A 1 1.87 -13.80 4.09
N PHE A 2 2.51 -14.40 5.11
CA PHE A 2 2.14 -15.70 5.67
C PHE A 2 1.94 -16.80 4.60
N ARG A 3 2.60 -16.70 3.45
CA ARG A 3 2.39 -17.57 2.28
C ARG A 3 0.95 -17.59 1.76
N GLY A 4 0.17 -16.54 2.05
CA GLY A 4 -1.25 -16.47 1.73
C GLY A 4 -2.16 -17.31 2.65
N GLU A 5 -1.67 -17.78 3.80
CA GLU A 5 -2.45 -18.57 4.74
C GLU A 5 -3.48 -17.71 5.47
N GLU A 6 -4.74 -17.88 5.12
CA GLU A 6 -5.85 -17.04 5.58
C GLU A 6 -6.00 -17.04 7.11
N SER A 7 -5.81 -18.19 7.76
CA SER A 7 -5.91 -18.30 9.21
C SER A 7 -4.91 -17.42 9.98
N LEU A 8 -3.70 -17.23 9.43
CA LEU A 8 -2.68 -16.37 10.03
C LEU A 8 -2.96 -14.88 9.77
N ILE A 9 -3.51 -14.55 8.59
CA ILE A 9 -3.95 -13.20 8.28
C ILE A 9 -5.10 -12.81 9.20
N GLU A 10 -6.06 -13.72 9.43
CA GLU A 10 -7.17 -13.55 10.34
C GLU A 10 -6.70 -13.28 11.78
N GLN A 11 -5.81 -14.12 12.31
CA GLN A 11 -5.24 -13.94 13.65
C GLN A 11 -4.60 -12.54 13.82
N LEU A 12 -3.83 -12.07 12.81
CA LEU A 12 -3.23 -10.75 12.86
C LEU A 12 -4.27 -9.63 12.77
N THR A 13 -5.31 -9.81 11.94
CA THR A 13 -6.39 -8.82 11.79
C THR A 13 -7.19 -8.71 13.10
N LEU A 14 -7.47 -9.83 13.75
CA LEU A 14 -8.17 -9.88 15.04
C LEU A 14 -7.33 -9.33 16.22
N ALA A 15 -6.01 -9.21 16.06
CA ALA A 15 -5.17 -8.48 17.02
C ALA A 15 -5.39 -6.95 16.96
N LEU A 16 -6.26 -6.48 16.06
CA LEU A 16 -6.72 -5.11 15.91
C LEU A 16 -5.61 -4.07 15.69
N PRO A 17 -4.65 -4.25 14.77
CA PRO A 17 -3.73 -3.19 14.41
C PRO A 17 -4.52 -2.02 13.83
N ASP A 18 -4.12 -0.77 14.07
CA ASP A 18 -4.77 0.40 13.46
C ASP A 18 -4.69 0.36 11.93
N VAL A 19 -3.57 -0.09 11.40
CA VAL A 19 -3.32 -0.24 9.96
C VAL A 19 -2.69 -1.60 9.69
N PHE A 20 -3.27 -2.37 8.78
CA PHE A 20 -2.66 -3.58 8.25
C PHE A 20 -1.85 -3.23 7.00
N ALA A 21 -0.54 -3.37 7.05
CA ALA A 21 0.35 -3.03 5.94
C ALA A 21 0.94 -4.28 5.29
N HIS A 22 0.79 -4.40 3.98
CA HIS A 22 1.45 -5.41 3.16
C HIS A 22 1.80 -4.83 1.78
N SER A 23 3.09 -4.87 1.43
CA SER A 23 3.60 -4.22 0.21
C SER A 23 3.46 -5.11 -1.01
N VAL A 24 2.89 -4.57 -2.09
CA VAL A 24 2.89 -5.18 -3.43
C VAL A 24 4.27 -5.05 -4.08
N GLU A 25 5.03 -4.03 -3.70
CA GLU A 25 6.40 -3.69 -4.09
C GLU A 25 6.55 -3.18 -5.53
N THR A 26 5.97 -3.83 -6.51
CA THR A 26 6.05 -3.46 -7.94
C THR A 26 4.85 -3.99 -8.72
N VAL A 27 4.74 -3.62 -9.98
CA VAL A 27 3.69 -4.08 -10.91
C VAL A 27 3.77 -5.59 -11.19
N GLU A 28 2.69 -6.20 -11.64
CA GLU A 28 2.56 -7.64 -11.82
C GLU A 28 3.68 -8.25 -12.67
N ARG A 29 3.99 -7.65 -13.84
CA ARG A 29 5.03 -8.14 -14.75
C ARG A 29 6.40 -8.26 -14.10
N LEU A 30 6.74 -7.35 -13.18
CA LEU A 30 8.06 -7.27 -12.55
C LEU A 30 8.21 -8.13 -11.29
N GLN A 31 7.13 -8.72 -10.77
CA GLN A 31 7.16 -9.48 -9.51
C GLN A 31 8.26 -10.54 -9.47
N LYS A 32 8.35 -11.36 -10.52
CA LYS A 32 9.32 -12.47 -10.57
C LYS A 32 10.79 -12.03 -10.53
N SER A 33 11.08 -10.84 -11.04
CA SER A 33 12.46 -10.31 -11.07
C SER A 33 12.81 -9.49 -9.83
N VAL A 34 11.80 -8.93 -9.15
CA VAL A 34 11.99 -8.00 -8.02
C VAL A 34 11.83 -8.69 -6.68
N ARG A 35 10.90 -9.63 -6.57
CA ARG A 35 10.50 -10.25 -5.30
C ARG A 35 10.97 -11.70 -5.19
N ASP A 36 11.00 -12.19 -3.98
CA ASP A 36 11.18 -13.61 -3.70
C ASP A 36 10.10 -14.43 -4.45
N PRO A 37 10.45 -15.54 -5.11
CA PRO A 37 9.49 -16.35 -5.88
C PRO A 37 8.28 -16.88 -5.08
N ARG A 38 8.40 -16.91 -3.75
CA ARG A 38 7.30 -17.31 -2.84
C ARG A 38 6.27 -16.20 -2.63
N ALA A 39 6.61 -14.96 -2.96
CA ALA A 39 5.72 -13.82 -2.92
C ALA A 39 5.32 -13.45 -4.34
N ASN A 40 4.03 -13.27 -4.61
CA ASN A 40 3.54 -12.90 -5.93
C ASN A 40 2.44 -11.83 -5.82
N TYR A 41 2.10 -11.26 -6.97
CA TYR A 41 1.16 -10.16 -7.09
C TYR A 41 -0.23 -10.51 -6.52
N ALA A 42 -0.82 -11.57 -7.05
CA ALA A 42 -2.16 -12.01 -6.64
C ALA A 42 -2.23 -12.35 -5.14
N GLN A 43 -1.21 -13.03 -4.61
CA GLN A 43 -1.14 -13.33 -3.18
C GLN A 43 -1.09 -12.05 -2.34
N SER A 44 -0.34 -11.03 -2.76
CA SER A 44 -0.25 -9.77 -2.03
C SER A 44 -1.58 -9.00 -2.03
N LEU A 45 -2.29 -9.00 -3.16
CA LEU A 45 -3.65 -8.44 -3.21
C LEU A 45 -4.62 -9.24 -2.33
N ASN A 46 -4.56 -10.58 -2.39
CA ASN A 46 -5.43 -11.44 -1.59
C ASN A 46 -5.24 -11.24 -0.09
N VAL A 47 -4.00 -11.01 0.38
CA VAL A 47 -3.74 -10.69 1.79
C VAL A 47 -4.51 -9.45 2.22
N LEU A 48 -4.43 -8.36 1.46
CA LEU A 48 -5.14 -7.11 1.77
C LEU A 48 -6.66 -7.25 1.63
N ALA A 49 -7.13 -7.95 0.59
CA ALA A 49 -8.54 -8.25 0.39
C ALA A 49 -9.13 -9.09 1.54
N HIS A 50 -8.37 -10.07 2.02
CA HIS A 50 -8.80 -10.92 3.13
C HIS A 50 -8.98 -10.12 4.42
N VAL A 51 -8.07 -9.16 4.69
CA VAL A 51 -8.24 -8.22 5.82
C VAL A 51 -9.56 -7.46 5.73
N LYS A 52 -9.89 -6.90 4.55
CA LYS A 52 -11.15 -6.18 4.33
C LYS A 52 -12.38 -7.07 4.48
N LYS A 53 -12.28 -8.35 4.10
CA LYS A 53 -13.35 -9.34 4.28
C LYS A 53 -13.62 -9.64 5.77
N ILE A 54 -12.57 -9.70 6.60
CA ILE A 54 -12.68 -9.96 8.04
C ILE A 54 -13.16 -8.71 8.79
N ASP A 55 -12.53 -7.57 8.51
CA ASP A 55 -12.82 -6.29 9.13
C ASP A 55 -12.83 -5.17 8.08
N PRO A 56 -14.00 -4.84 7.50
CA PRO A 56 -14.12 -3.78 6.49
C PRO A 56 -13.67 -2.39 7.00
N THR A 57 -13.66 -2.18 8.32
CA THR A 57 -13.26 -0.91 8.93
C THR A 57 -11.75 -0.80 9.11
N ARG A 58 -11.00 -1.90 8.95
CA ARG A 58 -9.55 -1.92 9.11
C ARG A 58 -8.87 -1.18 7.96
N TYR A 59 -8.04 -0.22 8.30
CA TYR A 59 -7.23 0.45 7.29
C TYR A 59 -6.18 -0.51 6.73
N THR A 60 -6.10 -0.58 5.40
CA THR A 60 -5.09 -1.35 4.68
C THR A 60 -4.13 -0.44 3.94
N LYS A 61 -2.87 -0.82 3.93
CA LYS A 61 -1.78 -0.03 3.33
C LYS A 61 -0.88 -0.89 2.48
N THR A 62 -0.45 -0.33 1.34
CA THR A 62 0.55 -0.93 0.46
C THR A 62 1.60 0.07 0.02
N SER A 63 2.67 -0.43 -0.61
CA SER A 63 3.73 0.40 -1.21
C SER A 63 4.14 -0.14 -2.56
N LEU A 64 4.53 0.79 -3.44
CA LEU A 64 5.17 0.53 -4.73
C LEU A 64 6.50 1.26 -4.83
N MET A 65 7.50 0.58 -5.35
CA MET A 65 8.76 1.19 -5.78
C MET A 65 8.67 1.51 -7.26
N LEU A 66 9.10 2.71 -7.65
CA LEU A 66 9.17 3.15 -9.04
C LEU A 66 10.62 3.26 -9.52
N GLY A 67 10.82 3.08 -10.82
CA GLY A 67 12.14 3.14 -11.45
C GLY A 67 12.77 1.78 -11.73
N LEU A 68 11.96 0.71 -11.76
CA LEU A 68 12.35 -0.67 -12.09
C LEU A 68 12.03 -1.05 -13.55
N GLY A 69 11.47 -0.11 -14.35
CA GLY A 69 11.07 -0.30 -15.74
C GLY A 69 9.59 -0.66 -15.93
N GLU A 70 8.78 -0.33 -14.95
CA GLU A 70 7.31 -0.35 -15.07
C GLU A 70 6.83 0.74 -16.04
N THR A 71 5.73 0.49 -16.71
CA THR A 71 5.05 1.48 -17.55
C THR A 71 3.95 2.19 -16.78
N ASP A 72 3.56 3.39 -17.21
CA ASP A 72 2.44 4.13 -16.64
C ASP A 72 1.13 3.32 -16.64
N GLN A 73 0.90 2.53 -17.69
CA GLN A 73 -0.27 1.67 -17.80
C GLN A 73 -0.28 0.56 -16.74
N GLU A 74 0.88 -0.03 -16.44
CA GLU A 74 1.01 -1.07 -15.42
C GLU A 74 0.82 -0.51 -14.01
N ILE A 75 1.35 0.69 -13.74
CA ILE A 75 1.12 1.39 -12.46
C ILE A 75 -0.37 1.69 -12.31
N LEU A 76 -1.01 2.24 -13.34
CA LEU A 76 -2.43 2.56 -13.33
C LEU A 76 -3.30 1.30 -13.12
N GLN A 77 -2.94 0.17 -13.77
CA GLN A 77 -3.63 -1.10 -13.55
C GLN A 77 -3.48 -1.57 -12.10
N THR A 78 -2.27 -1.50 -11.56
CA THR A 78 -2.01 -1.86 -10.15
C THR A 78 -2.85 -1.03 -9.19
N LEU A 79 -2.99 0.28 -9.44
CA LEU A 79 -3.87 1.14 -8.63
C LEU A 79 -5.33 0.75 -8.73
N LYS A 80 -5.81 0.38 -9.92
CA LYS A 80 -7.18 -0.13 -10.11
C LYS A 80 -7.42 -1.42 -9.33
N ASP A 81 -6.49 -2.37 -9.41
CA ASP A 81 -6.59 -3.65 -8.69
C ASP A 81 -6.62 -3.42 -7.18
N LEU A 82 -5.80 -2.50 -6.67
CA LEU A 82 -5.79 -2.10 -5.27
C LEU A 82 -7.12 -1.44 -4.84
N ARG A 83 -7.71 -0.61 -5.70
CA ARG A 83 -9.02 -0.01 -5.39
C ARG A 83 -10.16 -1.03 -5.43
N GLN A 84 -10.10 -2.05 -6.30
CA GLN A 84 -11.09 -3.14 -6.33
C GLN A 84 -11.15 -3.92 -5.01
N ILE A 85 -10.03 -4.02 -4.30
CA ILE A 85 -9.96 -4.66 -2.98
C ILE A 85 -10.08 -3.66 -1.81
N GLU A 86 -10.50 -2.43 -2.09
CA GLU A 86 -10.73 -1.35 -1.11
C GLU A 86 -9.48 -0.98 -0.29
N CYS A 87 -8.27 -1.10 -0.89
CA CYS A 87 -7.04 -0.65 -0.22
C CYS A 87 -7.09 0.85 0.04
N ASP A 88 -6.84 1.26 1.30
CA ASP A 88 -7.02 2.64 1.75
C ASP A 88 -5.82 3.54 1.46
N VAL A 89 -4.62 3.00 1.59
CA VAL A 89 -3.38 3.78 1.57
C VAL A 89 -2.37 3.20 0.59
N VAL A 90 -1.81 4.04 -0.25
CA VAL A 90 -0.69 3.68 -1.13
C VAL A 90 0.47 4.64 -0.97
N THR A 91 1.69 4.11 -1.01
CA THR A 91 2.91 4.92 -1.03
C THR A 91 3.76 4.59 -2.24
N PHE A 92 4.34 5.62 -2.87
CA PHE A 92 5.29 5.49 -3.97
C PHE A 92 6.64 6.03 -3.55
N GLY A 93 7.69 5.24 -3.74
CA GLY A 93 9.06 5.65 -3.48
C GLY A 93 10.01 5.23 -4.61
N GLN A 94 11.12 5.94 -4.78
CA GLN A 94 12.14 5.58 -5.76
C GLN A 94 12.82 4.26 -5.36
N TYR A 95 12.89 3.32 -6.28
CA TYR A 95 13.77 2.17 -6.13
C TYR A 95 15.24 2.63 -6.14
N LEU A 96 15.99 2.21 -5.14
CA LEU A 96 17.43 2.41 -5.05
C LEU A 96 18.11 1.05 -4.96
N GLN A 97 19.12 0.82 -5.80
CA GLN A 97 19.84 -0.45 -5.82
C GLN A 97 20.61 -0.66 -4.50
N PRO A 98 20.23 -1.65 -3.66
CA PRO A 98 20.88 -1.83 -2.34
C PRO A 98 22.34 -2.28 -2.44
N THR A 99 22.67 -3.17 -3.37
CA THR A 99 24.03 -3.65 -3.65
C THR A 99 24.19 -3.94 -5.15
N PRO A 100 25.41 -4.07 -5.66
CA PRO A 100 25.67 -4.41 -7.09
C PRO A 100 25.02 -5.73 -7.56
N LYS A 101 24.59 -6.59 -6.63
CA LYS A 101 23.91 -7.86 -6.94
C LYS A 101 22.40 -7.70 -7.18
N HIS A 102 21.83 -6.59 -6.77
CA HIS A 102 20.40 -6.28 -6.97
C HIS A 102 20.17 -5.66 -8.36
N LEU A 103 18.89 -5.58 -8.76
CA LEU A 103 18.52 -4.97 -10.02
C LEU A 103 19.02 -3.53 -10.11
N LYS A 104 19.47 -3.16 -11.30
CA LYS A 104 19.84 -1.77 -11.57
C LYS A 104 18.61 -0.86 -11.56
N VAL A 105 18.80 0.38 -11.14
CA VAL A 105 17.81 1.43 -11.37
C VAL A 105 17.69 1.62 -12.88
N ILE A 106 16.48 1.48 -13.42
CA ILE A 106 16.19 1.70 -14.84
C ILE A 106 15.93 3.19 -15.09
N GLU A 107 15.23 3.83 -14.15
CA GLU A 107 14.90 5.25 -14.23
C GLU A 107 14.94 5.90 -12.84
N PHE A 108 15.48 7.11 -12.78
CA PHE A 108 15.26 8.00 -11.64
C PHE A 108 14.04 8.87 -11.93
N VAL A 109 12.91 8.47 -11.37
CA VAL A 109 11.62 9.14 -11.57
C VAL A 109 11.67 10.55 -10.98
N THR A 110 11.22 11.53 -11.76
CA THR A 110 11.27 12.92 -11.34
C THR A 110 10.27 13.23 -10.20
N PRO A 111 10.55 14.25 -9.36
CA PRO A 111 9.60 14.69 -8.33
C PRO A 111 8.22 15.05 -8.90
N GLU A 112 8.18 15.66 -10.10
CA GLU A 112 6.94 16.02 -10.78
C GLU A 112 6.12 14.78 -11.16
N LYS A 113 6.78 13.71 -11.63
CA LYS A 113 6.10 12.45 -11.95
C LYS A 113 5.58 11.75 -10.69
N PHE A 114 6.30 11.85 -9.56
CA PHE A 114 5.77 11.40 -8.28
C PHE A 114 4.52 12.19 -7.85
N GLN A 115 4.50 13.50 -8.06
CA GLN A 115 3.32 14.34 -7.78
C GLN A 115 2.14 13.97 -8.69
N GLU A 116 2.39 13.68 -9.96
CA GLU A 116 1.37 13.19 -10.89
C GLU A 116 0.74 11.88 -10.38
N TRP A 117 1.55 10.90 -9.97
CA TRP A 117 1.06 9.64 -9.39
C TRP A 117 0.30 9.85 -8.08
N GLN A 118 0.73 10.79 -7.25
CA GLN A 118 0.00 11.15 -6.06
C GLN A 118 -1.41 11.61 -6.41
N LYS A 119 -1.52 12.58 -7.32
CA LYS A 119 -2.82 13.12 -7.74
C LYS A 119 -3.71 12.05 -8.36
N ILE A 120 -3.18 11.22 -9.25
CA ILE A 120 -3.95 10.12 -9.87
C ILE A 120 -4.51 9.18 -8.80
N ALA A 121 -3.71 8.77 -7.84
CA ALA A 121 -4.15 7.87 -6.78
C ALA A 121 -5.18 8.55 -5.85
N GLU A 122 -5.01 9.81 -5.50
CA GLU A 122 -6.00 10.60 -4.74
C GLU A 122 -7.33 10.69 -5.49
N ASP A 123 -7.30 11.00 -6.79
CA ASP A 123 -8.48 11.07 -7.65
C ASP A 123 -9.18 9.69 -7.81
N MET A 124 -8.44 8.58 -7.67
CA MET A 124 -9.00 7.23 -7.64
C MET A 124 -9.63 6.84 -6.28
N GLY A 125 -9.54 7.71 -5.27
CA GLY A 125 -10.20 7.53 -3.98
C GLY A 125 -9.39 6.76 -2.95
N PHE A 126 -8.06 6.72 -3.05
CA PHE A 126 -7.24 6.32 -1.92
C PHE A 126 -7.38 7.35 -0.79
N LEU A 127 -7.55 6.87 0.43
CA LEU A 127 -7.75 7.72 1.61
C LEU A 127 -6.52 8.56 1.93
N TYR A 128 -5.34 8.00 1.68
CA TYR A 128 -4.07 8.68 1.82
C TYR A 128 -3.05 8.18 0.80
N VAL A 129 -2.30 9.11 0.22
CA VAL A 129 -1.21 8.84 -0.72
C VAL A 129 0.04 9.59 -0.26
N ALA A 130 1.16 8.90 -0.15
CA ALA A 130 2.47 9.53 -0.03
C ALA A 130 3.33 9.16 -1.25
N SER A 131 3.85 10.14 -1.95
CA SER A 131 4.58 9.92 -3.19
C SER A 131 5.77 10.85 -3.28
N GLY A 132 6.95 10.30 -3.55
CA GLY A 132 8.17 11.09 -3.71
C GLY A 132 9.43 10.24 -3.69
N PRO A 133 10.55 10.77 -4.19
CA PRO A 133 11.81 10.00 -4.31
C PRO A 133 12.32 9.43 -2.99
N LEU A 134 12.08 10.14 -1.88
CA LEU A 134 12.53 9.76 -0.54
C LEU A 134 11.45 9.08 0.31
N VAL A 135 10.25 8.90 -0.24
CA VAL A 135 9.17 8.19 0.45
C VAL A 135 9.54 6.72 0.59
N ARG A 136 9.24 6.16 1.75
CA ARG A 136 9.40 4.73 2.09
C ARG A 136 8.10 4.23 2.71
N SER A 137 7.93 2.91 2.77
CA SER A 137 6.74 2.30 3.39
C SER A 137 6.52 2.74 4.85
N SER A 138 7.60 3.13 5.55
CA SER A 138 7.60 3.65 6.93
C SER A 138 7.71 5.17 7.02
N TYR A 139 7.38 5.92 5.96
CA TYR A 139 7.54 7.37 5.95
C TYR A 139 6.61 8.06 6.96
N ARG A 140 7.20 8.86 7.87
CA ARG A 140 6.51 9.45 9.03
C ARG A 140 5.32 10.36 8.70
N ALA A 141 5.37 11.09 7.59
CA ALA A 141 4.27 11.98 7.20
C ALA A 141 2.95 11.21 7.02
N GLY A 142 3.01 9.98 6.46
CA GLY A 142 1.86 9.10 6.36
C GLY A 142 1.33 8.67 7.73
N GLU A 143 2.21 8.42 8.70
CA GLU A 143 1.82 8.02 10.05
C GLU A 143 1.07 9.14 10.78
N PHE A 144 1.53 10.39 10.70
CA PHE A 144 0.85 11.53 11.32
C PHE A 144 -0.54 11.77 10.73
N PHE A 145 -0.68 11.69 9.42
CA PHE A 145 -1.96 11.85 8.76
C PHE A 145 -2.91 10.72 9.13
N MET A 146 -2.46 9.47 9.05
CA MET A 146 -3.26 8.30 9.45
C MET A 146 -3.67 8.37 10.91
N LYS A 147 -2.76 8.78 11.80
CA LYS A 147 -3.09 8.98 13.21
C LYS A 147 -4.23 9.99 13.39
N GLY A 148 -4.19 11.12 12.68
CA GLY A 148 -5.27 12.12 12.71
C GLY A 148 -6.61 11.59 12.24
N ILE A 149 -6.65 10.79 11.17
CA ILE A 149 -7.86 10.12 10.67
C ILE A 149 -8.39 9.12 11.70
N ILE A 150 -7.53 8.26 12.23
CA ILE A 150 -7.89 7.24 13.22
C ILE A 150 -8.47 7.89 14.49
N GLU A 151 -7.79 8.93 15.01
CA GLU A 151 -8.26 9.65 16.19
C GLU A 151 -9.60 10.36 15.96
N LYS A 152 -9.81 10.94 14.77
CA LYS A 152 -11.07 11.58 14.39
C LYS A 152 -12.21 10.58 14.34
N ASN A 153 -11.99 9.40 13.75
CA ASN A 153 -12.99 8.36 13.64
C ASN A 153 -13.34 7.74 15.00
N ARG A 154 -12.35 7.53 15.88
CA ARG A 154 -12.57 7.06 17.26
C ARG A 154 -13.44 8.05 18.06
N LYS A 155 -13.16 9.36 17.97
CA LYS A 155 -13.99 10.39 18.64
C LYS A 155 -15.40 10.46 18.10
N GLY A 156 -15.62 10.22 16.81
CA GLY A 156 -16.95 10.15 16.20
C GLY A 156 -17.77 8.95 16.69
N SER A 157 -17.15 7.79 16.89
CA SER A 157 -17.81 6.60 17.44
C SER A 157 -18.20 6.75 18.93
N ASP A 158 -17.34 7.39 19.72
CA ASP A 158 -17.64 7.59 21.15
C ASP A 158 -18.83 8.53 21.40
N GLN A 159 -19.07 9.52 20.52
CA GLN A 159 -20.23 10.41 20.61
C GLN A 159 -21.56 9.71 20.33
N THR A 160 -21.56 8.64 19.53
CA THR A 160 -22.76 7.88 19.20
C THR A 160 -23.23 6.99 20.36
N TRP A 161 -22.33 6.54 21.22
CA TRP A 161 -22.65 5.73 22.39
C TRP A 161 -23.15 6.54 23.59
N GLN A 162 -22.90 7.86 23.64
CA GLN A 162 -23.37 8.74 24.70
C GLN A 162 -24.80 9.28 24.47
N GLN A 163 -25.38 9.02 23.30
CA GLN A 163 -26.74 9.46 22.94
C GLN A 163 -27.77 8.32 22.90
N MET A 164 -27.37 7.11 23.26
CA MET A 164 -28.26 5.95 23.43
C MET A 164 -28.41 5.61 24.93
#